data_1a7b509aebbde2cb21f1d8bb0f47a7db
#
_entry.id   1a7b509aebbde2cb21f1d8bb0f47a7db
#
_cell.length_a   1.000
_cell.length_b   1.000
_cell.length_c   1.000
_cell.angle_alpha   90.00
_cell.angle_beta   90.00
_cell.angle_gamma   90.00
#
_symmetry.space_group_name_H-M   'P 1'
#
loop_
_entity.id
_entity.type
_entity.pdbx_description
1 polymer ?
#
loop_
_entity_poly.entity_id
_entity_poly.type
_entity_poly.pdbx_seq_one_letter_code
_entity_poly.pdbx_strand_id
1 'polypeptide(L)' 'VTIGELVRLTGVRYSTLKFYTEEGLLPFEQAEENLTRRYRRQESLQRIQEIRALRAAGRSVPEIKSLLGVSAE' A
#
# COMPACT_ATOMS: atom_id res chain seq x y z
N VAL A 1 7.07 9.97 -3.42
CA VAL A 1 5.86 10.73 -3.02
C VAL A 1 5.46 10.41 -1.60
N THR A 2 4.64 11.24 -1.02
CA THR A 2 4.08 11.03 0.31
C THR A 2 2.75 10.28 0.21
N ILE A 3 2.26 9.78 1.35
CA ILE A 3 0.95 9.12 1.40
C ILE A 3 -0.17 10.08 1.00
N GLY A 4 -0.07 11.36 1.35
CA GLY A 4 -1.04 12.38 0.94
C GLY A 4 -1.12 12.56 -0.56
N GLU A 5 0.02 12.48 -1.24
CA GLU A 5 0.05 12.51 -2.70
C GLU A 5 -0.59 11.27 -3.29
N LEU A 6 -0.36 10.10 -2.69
CA LEU A 6 -1.01 8.86 -3.15
C LEU A 6 -2.53 8.92 -2.99
N VAL A 7 -3.02 9.53 -1.90
CA VAL A 7 -4.45 9.76 -1.71
C VAL A 7 -5.02 10.56 -2.89
N ARG A 8 -4.35 11.63 -3.28
CA ARG A 8 -4.81 12.47 -4.39
C ARG A 8 -4.74 11.76 -5.73
N LEU A 9 -3.68 10.99 -5.95
CA LEU A 9 -3.47 10.29 -7.22
C LEU A 9 -4.41 9.10 -7.41
N THR A 10 -4.79 8.42 -6.35
CA THR A 10 -5.57 7.18 -6.43
C THR A 10 -7.03 7.35 -6.01
N GLY A 11 -7.35 8.40 -5.26
CA GLY A 11 -8.68 8.56 -4.67
C GLY A 11 -8.97 7.60 -3.53
N VAL A 12 -7.99 6.83 -3.07
CA VAL A 12 -8.14 5.92 -1.93
C VAL A 12 -7.98 6.72 -0.64
N ARG A 13 -8.77 6.39 0.36
CA ARG A 13 -8.74 7.09 1.65
C ARG A 13 -7.38 6.95 2.35
N TYR A 14 -6.99 7.99 3.05
CA TYR A 14 -5.76 8.00 3.83
C TYR A 14 -5.66 6.81 4.78
N SER A 15 -6.73 6.55 5.54
CA SER A 15 -6.76 5.45 6.50
C SER A 15 -6.54 4.09 5.83
N THR A 16 -7.06 3.91 4.63
CA THR A 16 -6.90 2.68 3.88
C THR A 16 -5.46 2.50 3.43
N LEU A 17 -4.83 3.55 2.90
CA LEU A 17 -3.43 3.50 2.49
C LEU A 17 -2.50 3.29 3.67
N LYS A 18 -2.80 3.91 4.79
CA LYS A 18 -2.05 3.70 6.02
C LYS A 18 -2.14 2.24 6.48
N PHE A 19 -3.33 1.67 6.43
CA PHE A 19 -3.55 0.27 6.75
C PHE A 19 -2.71 -0.64 5.84
N TYR A 20 -2.75 -0.41 4.53
CA TYR A 20 -1.96 -1.20 3.59
C TYR A 20 -0.46 -1.09 3.87
N THR A 21 0.01 0.10 4.22
CA THR A 21 1.41 0.33 4.58
C THR A 21 1.79 -0.50 5.80
N GLU A 22 0.98 -0.49 6.83
CA GLU A 22 1.25 -1.22 8.06
C GLU A 22 1.15 -2.72 7.91
N GLU A 23 0.33 -3.19 6.97
CA GLU A 23 0.22 -4.62 6.65
C GLU A 23 1.34 -5.11 5.73
N GLY A 24 2.24 -4.24 5.32
CA GLY A 24 3.34 -4.60 4.43
C GLY A 24 2.94 -4.72 2.97
N LEU A 25 1.71 -4.33 2.62
CA LEU A 25 1.22 -4.40 1.25
C LEU A 25 1.72 -3.25 0.38
N LEU A 26 2.03 -2.12 0.99
CA LEU A 26 2.47 -0.93 0.29
C LEU A 26 3.89 -0.56 0.74
N PRO A 27 4.91 -0.85 -0.09
CA PRO A 27 6.30 -0.58 0.28
C PRO A 27 6.58 0.91 0.43
N PHE A 28 7.46 1.23 1.36
CA PHE A 28 7.88 2.61 1.58
C PHE A 28 9.34 2.66 2.00
N GLU A 29 9.94 3.85 1.90
CA GLU A 29 11.28 4.12 2.36
C GLU A 29 11.22 5.16 3.49
N GLN A 30 12.04 4.95 4.51
CA GLN A 30 12.10 5.84 5.66
C GLN A 30 13.54 5.81 6.21
N ALA A 31 14.21 6.97 6.15
CA ALA A 31 15.62 7.04 6.58
C ALA A 31 15.75 6.81 8.09
N GLU A 32 14.82 7.34 8.85
CA GLU A 32 14.75 7.15 10.29
C GLU A 32 13.29 7.02 10.71
N GLU A 33 13.07 6.36 11.85
CA GLU A 33 11.74 6.00 12.32
C GLU A 33 10.79 7.19 12.48
N ASN A 34 11.31 8.35 12.82
CA ASN A 34 10.53 9.56 13.02
C ASN A 34 10.42 10.46 11.80
N LEU A 35 10.97 10.05 10.67
CA LEU A 35 10.90 10.82 9.44
C LEU A 35 9.68 10.41 8.61
N THR A 36 9.26 11.31 7.72
CA THR A 36 8.15 11.05 6.81
C THR A 36 8.45 9.87 5.90
N ARG A 37 7.53 8.93 5.80
CA ARG A 37 7.63 7.82 4.88
C ARG A 37 7.54 8.32 3.44
N ARG A 38 8.40 7.77 2.58
CA ARG A 38 8.42 8.08 1.15
C ARG A 38 8.04 6.84 0.35
N TYR A 39 7.22 7.03 -0.64
CA TYR A 39 6.72 5.95 -1.50
C TYR A 39 7.25 6.15 -2.92
N ARG A 40 7.56 5.06 -3.59
CA ARG A 40 7.93 5.12 -5.00
C ARG A 40 6.64 5.23 -5.80
N ARG A 41 6.53 6.31 -6.58
CA ARG A 41 5.27 6.67 -7.23
C ARG A 41 4.69 5.55 -8.08
N GLN A 42 5.45 5.06 -9.07
CA GLN A 42 4.95 4.04 -9.99
C GLN A 42 4.66 2.71 -9.31
N GLU A 43 5.59 2.24 -8.48
CA GLU A 43 5.42 0.99 -7.75
C GLU A 43 4.19 1.04 -6.83
N SER A 44 4.02 2.17 -6.15
CA SER A 44 2.89 2.35 -5.23
C SER A 44 1.56 2.40 -5.97
N LEU A 45 1.49 3.13 -7.08
CA LEU A 45 0.28 3.20 -7.88
C LEU A 45 -0.10 1.83 -8.44
N GLN A 46 0.87 1.09 -8.95
CA GLN A 46 0.65 -0.25 -9.45
C GLN A 46 0.18 -1.21 -8.34
N ARG A 47 0.83 -1.16 -7.19
CA ARG A 47 0.48 -2.00 -6.04
C ARG A 47 -0.92 -1.70 -5.54
N ILE A 48 -1.28 -0.43 -5.45
CA ILE A 48 -2.63 -0.02 -5.02
C ILE A 48 -3.68 -0.55 -5.99
N GLN A 49 -3.41 -0.46 -7.30
CA GLN A 49 -4.33 -1.02 -8.31
C GLN A 49 -4.51 -2.53 -8.15
N GLU A 50 -3.42 -3.26 -7.93
CA GLU A 50 -3.47 -4.70 -7.70
C GLU A 50 -4.31 -5.05 -6.47
N ILE A 51 -4.08 -4.33 -5.37
CA ILE A 51 -4.84 -4.55 -4.13
C ILE A 51 -6.33 -4.29 -4.37
N ARG A 52 -6.66 -3.19 -5.03
CA ARG A 52 -8.06 -2.85 -5.32
C ARG A 52 -8.74 -3.89 -6.19
N ALA A 53 -8.04 -4.38 -7.21
CA ALA A 53 -8.58 -5.41 -8.09
C ALA A 53 -8.85 -6.70 -7.31
N LEU A 54 -7.92 -7.11 -6.46
CA LEU A 54 -8.09 -8.32 -5.64
C LEU A 54 -9.21 -8.16 -4.61
N ARG A 55 -9.34 -6.98 -4.01
CA ARG A 55 -10.45 -6.70 -3.09
C ARG A 55 -11.79 -6.73 -3.82
N ALA A 56 -11.85 -6.15 -5.01
CA ALA A 56 -13.06 -6.18 -5.84
C ALA A 56 -13.45 -7.62 -6.24
N ALA A 57 -12.44 -8.49 -6.37
CA ALA A 57 -12.68 -9.91 -6.65
C ALA A 57 -13.07 -10.72 -5.40
N GLY A 58 -13.20 -10.06 -4.25
CA GLY A 58 -13.63 -10.70 -3.00
C GLY A 58 -12.49 -11.31 -2.18
N ARG A 59 -11.24 -11.01 -2.49
CA ARG A 59 -10.11 -11.54 -1.74
C ARG A 59 -9.95 -10.84 -0.39
N SER A 60 -9.61 -11.60 0.63
CA SER A 60 -9.29 -11.06 1.95
C SER A 60 -7.88 -10.50 1.99
N VAL A 61 -7.57 -9.66 2.99
CA VAL A 61 -6.21 -9.13 3.16
C VAL A 61 -5.17 -10.24 3.29
N PRO A 62 -5.37 -11.29 4.11
CA PRO A 62 -4.41 -12.40 4.17
C PRO A 62 -4.20 -13.07 2.81
N GLU A 63 -5.26 -13.27 2.03
CA GLU A 63 -5.14 -13.84 0.69
C GLU A 63 -4.33 -12.95 -0.24
N ILE A 64 -4.57 -11.64 -0.18
CA ILE A 64 -3.83 -10.67 -0.99
C ILE A 64 -2.35 -10.68 -0.63
N LYS A 65 -2.02 -10.73 0.64
CA LYS A 65 -0.62 -10.85 1.09
C LYS A 65 0.05 -12.07 0.49
N SER A 66 -0.64 -13.19 0.52
CA SER A 66 -0.12 -14.44 -0.04
C SER A 66 0.10 -14.33 -1.54
N LEU A 67 -0.88 -13.78 -2.25
CA LEU A 67 -0.82 -13.64 -3.71
C LEU A 67 0.27 -12.67 -4.16
N LEU A 68 0.52 -11.62 -3.40
CA LEU A 68 1.55 -10.64 -3.72
C LEU A 68 2.93 -11.01 -3.18
N GLY A 69 3.05 -12.13 -2.49
CA GLY A 69 4.32 -12.58 -1.94
C GLY A 69 4.80 -11.79 -0.74
N VAL A 70 3.89 -11.15 -0.01
CA VAL A 70 4.23 -10.40 1.19
C VAL A 70 4.46 -11.36 2.34
N SER A 71 5.60 -11.20 3.04
CA SER A 71 5.93 -12.03 4.18
C SER A 71 4.91 -11.84 5.32
N ALA A 72 4.58 -12.95 5.98
CA ALA A 72 3.65 -12.94 7.11
C ALA A 72 4.30 -12.56 8.45
N GLU A 73 5.57 -12.26 8.45
CA GLU A 73 6.29 -11.90 9.67
C GLU A 73 5.91 -10.54 10.20
#